data_ed9d048ca366b8c4a5805e0d9bf71b68
#
_entry.id   ed9d048ca366b8c4a5805e0d9bf71b68
#
_cell.length_a   1.000
_cell.length_b   1.000
_cell.length_c   1.000
_cell.angle_alpha   90.00
_cell.angle_beta   90.00
_cell.angle_gamma   90.00
#
_symmetry.space_group_name_H-M   'P 1'
#
loop_
_entity.id
_entity.type
_entity.pdbx_description
1 polymer ?
#
loop_
_entity_poly.entity_id
_entity_poly.type
_entity_poly.pdbx_seq_one_letter_code
_entity_poly.pdbx_strand_id
1 'polypeptide(L)'
;MTNPYDKNKAISADEAAKIIPRAEFRVFGKDIIAGVQEHMWKCKATLYAARVMPEEVYFLSRRTNEANVKVRDGLLDIKTKVGETPDGYEIFQPRGKFQFPVKREELAEILKHLEVPLELTKDVYSLEEFIEMAKKNSLCSRVSIIQGYLLI
;
A
#
# COMPACT_ATOMS: atom_id res chain seq x y z
N MET A 1 -4.99 15.36 -20.24
CA MET A 1 -5.66 14.29 -19.46
C MET A 1 -4.74 13.91 -18.30
N THR A 2 -5.13 14.21 -17.09
CA THR A 2 -4.36 13.79 -15.90
C THR A 2 -4.51 12.28 -15.77
N ASN A 3 -3.38 11.58 -15.68
CA ASN A 3 -3.37 10.14 -15.45
C ASN A 3 -4.09 9.86 -14.09
N PRO A 4 -5.25 9.17 -14.08
CA PRO A 4 -5.96 8.86 -12.83
C PRO A 4 -5.17 7.92 -11.93
N TYR A 5 -4.03 7.43 -12.40
CA TYR A 5 -3.11 6.55 -11.67
C TYR A 5 -1.81 7.24 -11.30
N ASP A 6 -1.79 8.57 -11.19
CA ASP A 6 -0.62 9.26 -10.65
C ASP A 6 -0.37 8.77 -9.22
N LYS A 7 0.65 7.92 -9.12
CA LYS A 7 1.00 7.23 -7.87
C LYS A 7 1.51 8.19 -6.79
N ASN A 8 1.84 9.41 -7.19
CA ASN A 8 2.41 10.43 -6.32
C ASN A 8 1.38 11.44 -5.80
N LYS A 9 0.10 11.23 -6.09
CA LYS A 9 -0.97 12.11 -5.63
C LYS A 9 -1.73 11.48 -4.45
N ALA A 10 -1.97 12.26 -3.41
CA ALA A 10 -2.92 11.91 -2.36
C ALA A 10 -4.33 11.81 -2.97
N ILE A 11 -5.12 10.83 -2.53
CA ILE A 11 -6.52 10.64 -2.92
C ILE A 11 -7.39 10.49 -1.69
N SER A 12 -8.56 11.10 -1.72
CA SER A 12 -9.56 10.96 -0.66
C SER A 12 -10.18 9.56 -0.62
N ALA A 13 -10.90 9.24 0.44
CA ALA A 13 -11.65 7.99 0.55
C ALA A 13 -12.71 7.87 -0.55
N ASP A 14 -13.40 8.96 -0.89
CA ASP A 14 -14.42 8.98 -1.96
C ASP A 14 -13.82 8.75 -3.35
N GLU A 15 -12.64 9.29 -3.63
CA GLU A 15 -11.93 9.03 -4.87
C GLU A 15 -11.41 7.58 -4.92
N ALA A 16 -10.91 7.08 -3.79
CA ALA A 16 -10.42 5.70 -3.67
C ALA A 16 -11.54 4.67 -3.89
N ALA A 17 -12.76 4.93 -3.39
CA ALA A 17 -13.92 4.06 -3.55
C ALA A 17 -14.37 3.90 -5.02
N LYS A 18 -14.04 4.86 -5.88
CA LYS A 18 -14.35 4.82 -7.33
C LYS A 18 -13.33 4.03 -8.15
N ILE A 19 -12.20 3.64 -7.55
CA ILE A 19 -11.15 2.88 -8.25
C ILE A 19 -11.62 1.43 -8.39
N ILE A 20 -11.69 0.96 -9.63
CA ILE A 20 -11.99 -0.46 -9.90
C ILE A 20 -10.86 -1.32 -9.35
N PRO A 21 -11.16 -2.32 -8.51
CA PRO A 21 -10.16 -3.26 -8.02
C PRO A 21 -9.43 -3.95 -9.17
N ARG A 22 -8.13 -4.14 -9.03
CA ARG A 22 -7.28 -4.77 -10.03
C ARG A 22 -6.68 -6.04 -9.48
N ALA A 23 -6.61 -7.07 -10.31
CA ALA A 23 -5.81 -8.23 -10.02
C ALA A 23 -4.33 -7.84 -10.01
N GLU A 24 -3.61 -8.28 -8.99
CA GLU A 24 -2.17 -8.11 -8.86
C GLU A 24 -1.52 -9.49 -8.75
N PHE A 25 -0.52 -9.72 -9.57
CA PHE A 25 0.28 -10.92 -9.53
C PHE A 25 1.72 -10.55 -9.18
N ARG A 26 2.33 -11.30 -8.27
CA ARG A 26 3.71 -11.09 -7.85
C ARG A 26 4.51 -12.36 -8.00
N VAL A 27 5.71 -12.23 -8.53
CA VAL A 27 6.68 -13.31 -8.63
C VAL A 27 7.94 -12.89 -7.87
N PHE A 28 8.45 -13.81 -7.08
CA PHE A 28 9.68 -13.65 -6.32
C PHE A 28 10.67 -14.74 -6.70
N GLY A 29 11.92 -14.37 -6.90
CA GLY A 29 12.96 -15.33 -7.21
C GLY A 29 14.29 -14.64 -7.47
N LYS A 30 15.35 -15.44 -7.52
CA LYS A 30 16.67 -14.98 -7.89
C LYS A 30 16.76 -14.95 -9.43
N ASP A 31 17.30 -13.86 -9.97
CA ASP A 31 17.60 -13.68 -11.40
C ASP A 31 16.39 -13.90 -12.35
N ILE A 32 15.17 -13.64 -11.87
CA ILE A 32 13.93 -13.86 -12.65
C ILE A 32 13.60 -12.74 -13.63
N ILE A 33 14.25 -11.56 -13.52
CA ILE A 33 13.86 -10.36 -14.25
C ILE A 33 13.89 -10.59 -15.75
N ALA A 34 14.99 -11.16 -16.27
CA ALA A 34 15.14 -11.41 -17.71
C ALA A 34 14.07 -12.35 -18.25
N GLY A 35 13.78 -13.44 -17.53
CA GLY A 35 12.74 -14.40 -17.92
C GLY A 35 11.34 -13.81 -17.89
N VAL A 36 11.03 -13.00 -16.89
CA VAL A 36 9.74 -12.30 -16.79
C VAL A 36 9.60 -11.28 -17.92
N GLN A 37 10.64 -10.51 -18.21
CA GLN A 37 10.65 -9.54 -19.32
C GLN A 37 10.42 -10.23 -20.66
N GLU A 38 11.15 -11.31 -20.94
CA GLU A 38 10.99 -12.11 -22.16
C GLU A 38 9.55 -12.63 -22.31
N HIS A 39 8.98 -13.13 -21.21
CA HIS A 39 7.60 -13.62 -21.21
C HIS A 39 6.60 -12.51 -21.47
N MET A 40 6.76 -11.35 -20.86
CA MET A 40 5.91 -10.18 -21.09
C MET A 40 5.97 -9.71 -22.55
N TRP A 41 7.15 -9.71 -23.18
CA TRP A 41 7.27 -9.41 -24.61
C TRP A 41 6.50 -10.39 -25.48
N LYS A 42 6.59 -11.69 -25.18
CA LYS A 42 5.83 -12.72 -25.91
C LYS A 42 4.33 -12.57 -25.74
N CYS A 43 3.88 -12.18 -24.57
CA CYS A 43 2.46 -11.96 -24.26
C CYS A 43 1.91 -10.61 -24.79
N LYS A 44 2.72 -9.79 -25.46
CA LYS A 44 2.33 -8.48 -25.99
C LYS A 44 1.67 -7.60 -24.91
N ALA A 45 2.33 -7.45 -23.77
CA ALA A 45 1.83 -6.61 -22.69
C ALA A 45 1.44 -5.22 -23.18
N THR A 46 0.29 -4.72 -22.74
CA THR A 46 -0.23 -3.41 -23.16
C THR A 46 0.60 -2.25 -22.60
N LEU A 47 1.15 -2.45 -21.40
CA LEU A 47 2.01 -1.48 -20.74
C LEU A 47 3.16 -2.21 -20.06
N TYR A 48 4.37 -1.72 -20.29
CA TYR A 48 5.56 -2.16 -19.60
C TYR A 48 6.21 -0.97 -18.90
N ALA A 49 6.43 -1.09 -17.60
CA ALA A 49 7.20 -0.13 -16.84
C ALA A 49 8.10 -0.84 -15.82
N ALA A 50 9.35 -0.41 -15.76
CA ALA A 50 10.30 -0.87 -14.75
C ALA A 50 10.74 0.33 -13.90
N ARG A 51 10.76 0.14 -12.59
CA ARG A 51 11.27 1.17 -11.67
C ARG A 51 11.99 0.52 -10.49
N VAL A 52 12.95 1.26 -9.94
CA VAL A 52 13.51 0.93 -8.64
C VAL A 52 12.50 1.33 -7.58
N MET A 53 12.16 0.41 -6.69
CA MET A 53 11.28 0.70 -5.57
C MET A 53 12.08 1.41 -4.49
N PRO A 54 11.59 2.56 -3.99
CA PRO A 54 12.15 3.19 -2.81
C PRO A 54 11.84 2.35 -1.57
N GLU A 55 12.35 2.80 -0.44
CA GLU A 55 12.00 2.21 0.85
C GLU A 55 10.48 2.30 1.08
N GLU A 56 9.89 1.17 1.46
CA GLU A 56 8.50 1.10 1.88
C GLU A 56 8.41 0.67 3.35
N VAL A 57 7.59 1.37 4.13
CA VAL A 57 7.30 1.02 5.52
C VAL A 57 5.90 0.42 5.59
N TYR A 58 5.80 -0.84 6.01
CA TYR A 58 4.51 -1.51 6.19
C TYR A 58 4.10 -1.48 7.67
N PHE A 59 2.82 -1.20 7.91
CA PHE A 59 2.18 -1.26 9.22
C PHE A 59 1.29 -2.49 9.26
N LEU A 60 1.67 -3.45 10.11
CA LEU A 60 1.00 -4.74 10.22
C LEU A 60 0.36 -4.88 11.59
N SER A 61 -0.88 -5.29 11.64
CA SER A 61 -1.57 -5.68 12.86
C SER A 61 -1.49 -7.19 13.08
N ARG A 62 -1.44 -7.61 14.33
CA ARG A 62 -1.61 -9.04 14.69
C ARG A 62 -3.08 -9.45 14.78
N ARG A 63 -4.00 -8.50 14.68
CA ARG A 63 -5.44 -8.71 14.86
C ARG A 63 -6.15 -8.98 13.57
N THR A 64 -5.62 -8.44 12.46
CA THR A 64 -6.22 -8.58 11.13
C THR A 64 -5.16 -8.59 10.04
N ASN A 65 -5.43 -9.29 8.95
CA ASN A 65 -4.70 -9.25 7.69
C ASN A 65 -5.55 -8.64 6.55
N GLU A 66 -6.74 -8.15 6.89
CA GLU A 66 -7.69 -7.58 5.93
C GLU A 66 -7.32 -6.15 5.47
N ALA A 67 -6.34 -5.53 6.12
CA ALA A 67 -5.85 -4.21 5.77
C ALA A 67 -4.37 -4.24 5.38
N ASN A 68 -4.06 -3.61 4.27
CA ASN A 68 -2.69 -3.35 3.82
C ASN A 68 -2.40 -1.86 3.94
N VAL A 69 -1.58 -1.50 4.91
CA VAL A 69 -1.21 -0.11 5.20
C VAL A 69 0.29 0.04 5.03
N LYS A 70 0.68 1.02 4.24
CA LYS A 70 2.09 1.31 3.99
C LYS A 70 2.37 2.77 3.72
N VAL A 71 3.60 3.17 3.96
CA VAL A 71 4.15 4.44 3.50
C VAL A 71 5.14 4.18 2.38
N ARG A 72 4.97 4.90 1.29
CA ARG A 72 5.87 4.93 0.16
C ARG A 72 5.90 6.34 -0.42
N ASP A 73 7.09 6.85 -0.73
CA ASP A 73 7.28 8.19 -1.29
C ASP A 73 6.60 9.29 -0.42
N GLY A 74 6.61 9.14 0.91
CA GLY A 74 5.98 10.07 1.85
C GLY A 74 4.45 10.02 1.88
N LEU A 75 3.83 9.08 1.17
CA LEU A 75 2.38 8.87 1.16
C LEU A 75 1.98 7.64 1.95
N LEU A 76 1.04 7.83 2.87
CA LEU A 76 0.39 6.75 3.61
C LEU A 76 -0.76 6.20 2.77
N ASP A 77 -0.61 4.95 2.31
CA ASP A 77 -1.55 4.25 1.43
C ASP A 77 -2.25 3.15 2.21
N ILE A 78 -3.57 3.08 2.11
CA ILE A 78 -4.38 2.03 2.73
C ILE A 78 -5.28 1.35 1.71
N LYS A 79 -5.29 0.01 1.77
CA LYS A 79 -6.21 -0.85 1.04
C LYS A 79 -6.83 -1.85 2.00
N THR A 80 -8.09 -2.19 1.79
CA THR A 80 -8.76 -3.24 2.56
C THR A 80 -9.22 -4.37 1.65
N LYS A 81 -9.19 -5.59 2.15
CA LYS A 81 -9.74 -6.75 1.48
C LYS A 81 -11.25 -6.60 1.38
N VAL A 82 -11.80 -6.84 0.21
CA VAL A 82 -13.25 -6.77 -0.07
C VAL A 82 -13.82 -8.10 -0.55
N GLY A 83 -12.98 -9.08 -0.79
CA GLY A 83 -13.40 -10.41 -1.21
C GLY A 83 -12.25 -11.25 -1.73
N GLU A 84 -12.62 -12.40 -2.28
CA GLU A 84 -11.72 -13.33 -2.97
C GLU A 84 -12.35 -13.78 -4.29
N THR A 85 -11.50 -14.08 -5.27
CA THR A 85 -11.93 -14.74 -6.49
C THR A 85 -12.15 -16.24 -6.23
N PRO A 86 -12.90 -16.95 -7.10
CA PRO A 86 -13.05 -18.40 -6.99
C PRO A 86 -11.71 -19.18 -6.99
N ASP A 87 -10.68 -18.60 -7.60
CA ASP A 87 -9.33 -19.19 -7.66
C ASP A 87 -8.46 -18.81 -6.43
N GLY A 88 -9.05 -18.17 -5.41
CA GLY A 88 -8.37 -17.83 -4.16
C GLY A 88 -7.52 -16.56 -4.20
N TYR A 89 -7.68 -15.69 -5.20
CA TYR A 89 -7.01 -14.38 -5.22
C TYR A 89 -7.76 -13.37 -4.37
N GLU A 90 -7.04 -12.69 -3.50
CA GLU A 90 -7.59 -11.63 -2.67
C GLU A 90 -7.86 -10.36 -3.49
N ILE A 91 -9.02 -9.77 -3.29
CA ILE A 91 -9.43 -8.52 -3.92
C ILE A 91 -9.31 -7.40 -2.91
N PHE A 92 -8.45 -6.40 -3.18
CA PHE A 92 -8.23 -5.25 -2.34
C PHE A 92 -8.78 -3.98 -2.97
N GLN A 93 -9.52 -3.20 -2.18
CA GLN A 93 -10.03 -1.89 -2.54
C GLN A 93 -9.18 -0.80 -1.87
N PRO A 94 -8.67 0.19 -2.62
CA PRO A 94 -8.08 1.38 -2.03
C PRO A 94 -9.08 2.13 -1.15
N ARG A 95 -8.62 2.65 -0.01
CA ARG A 95 -9.44 3.46 0.91
C ARG A 95 -8.97 4.90 1.00
N GLY A 96 -7.73 5.17 0.66
CA GLY A 96 -7.17 6.51 0.60
C GLY A 96 -5.66 6.52 0.46
N LYS A 97 -5.14 7.70 0.14
CA LYS A 97 -3.72 8.05 0.21
C LYS A 97 -3.59 9.41 0.86
N PHE A 98 -2.79 9.49 1.89
CA PHE A 98 -2.66 10.67 2.72
C PHE A 98 -1.23 11.17 2.71
N GLN A 99 -1.07 12.48 2.54
CA GLN A 99 0.23 13.14 2.65
C GLN A 99 0.53 13.44 4.12
N PHE A 100 1.75 13.16 4.55
CA PHE A 100 2.19 13.62 5.87
C PHE A 100 2.45 15.14 5.89
N PRO A 101 2.11 15.83 7.03
CA PRO A 101 1.52 15.28 8.24
C PRO A 101 0.05 14.87 8.04
N VAL A 102 -0.34 13.72 8.61
CA VAL A 102 -1.68 13.14 8.49
C VAL A 102 -2.56 13.63 9.64
N LYS A 103 -3.83 13.94 9.36
CA LYS A 103 -4.80 14.38 10.37
C LYS A 103 -5.22 13.25 11.28
N ARG A 104 -5.62 13.60 12.51
CA ARG A 104 -6.10 12.64 13.50
C ARG A 104 -7.24 11.75 12.99
N GLU A 105 -8.21 12.35 12.31
CA GLU A 105 -9.39 11.64 11.80
C GLU A 105 -9.00 10.60 10.73
N GLU A 106 -8.09 10.97 9.82
CA GLU A 106 -7.57 10.08 8.78
C GLU A 106 -6.78 8.93 9.39
N LEU A 107 -5.94 9.23 10.38
CA LEU A 107 -5.16 8.22 11.07
C LEU A 107 -6.03 7.30 11.93
N ALA A 108 -7.09 7.82 12.58
CA ALA A 108 -8.05 7.05 13.35
C ALA A 108 -8.78 6.02 12.47
N GLU A 109 -9.16 6.41 11.26
CA GLU A 109 -9.79 5.47 10.32
C GLU A 109 -8.83 4.35 9.88
N ILE A 110 -7.55 4.68 9.66
CA ILE A 110 -6.51 3.68 9.35
C ILE A 110 -6.33 2.70 10.50
N LEU A 111 -6.23 3.20 11.73
CA LEU A 111 -6.07 2.37 12.93
C LEU A 111 -7.28 1.48 13.17
N LYS A 112 -8.48 1.95 12.86
CA LYS A 112 -9.71 1.16 12.90
C LYS A 112 -9.64 -0.02 11.93
N HIS A 113 -9.20 0.19 10.69
CA HIS A 113 -9.02 -0.89 9.72
C HIS A 113 -7.92 -1.89 10.13
N LEU A 114 -6.94 -1.45 10.89
CA LEU A 114 -5.92 -2.33 11.48
C LEU A 114 -6.38 -3.00 12.78
N GLU A 115 -7.59 -2.69 13.25
CA GLU A 115 -8.13 -3.15 14.55
C GLU A 115 -7.24 -2.80 15.74
N VAL A 116 -6.59 -1.64 15.67
CA VAL A 116 -5.69 -1.17 16.72
C VAL A 116 -6.37 -0.09 17.55
N PRO A 117 -6.72 -0.39 18.81
CA PRO A 117 -7.32 0.58 19.72
C PRO A 117 -6.23 1.50 20.27
N LEU A 118 -5.95 2.57 19.57
CA LEU A 118 -4.96 3.56 19.93
C LEU A 118 -5.63 4.91 20.15
N GLU A 119 -5.33 5.53 21.29
CA GLU A 119 -5.78 6.89 21.56
C GLU A 119 -4.86 7.91 20.87
N LEU A 120 -5.42 8.72 20.01
CA LEU A 120 -4.72 9.78 19.30
C LEU A 120 -4.91 11.11 20.06
N THR A 121 -3.81 11.67 20.55
CA THR A 121 -3.81 12.87 21.42
C THR A 121 -3.51 14.16 20.67
N LYS A 122 -2.99 14.08 19.42
CA LYS A 122 -2.64 15.23 18.60
C LYS A 122 -3.61 15.39 17.45
N ASP A 123 -3.72 16.60 16.89
CA ASP A 123 -4.57 16.90 15.74
C ASP A 123 -3.93 16.44 14.41
N VAL A 124 -2.60 16.40 14.36
CA VAL A 124 -1.82 15.93 13.20
C VAL A 124 -0.61 15.12 13.66
N TYR A 125 -0.14 14.22 12.80
CA TYR A 125 0.99 13.33 13.05
C TYR A 125 1.98 13.39 11.89
N SER A 126 3.26 13.57 12.19
CA SER A 126 4.33 13.37 11.23
C SER A 126 4.56 11.88 10.97
N LEU A 127 5.34 11.56 9.93
CA LEU A 127 5.72 10.19 9.63
C LEU A 127 6.50 9.56 10.78
N GLU A 128 7.46 10.29 11.35
CA GLU A 128 8.30 9.84 12.46
C GLU A 128 7.47 9.57 13.70
N GLU A 129 6.53 10.45 14.03
CA GLU A 129 5.61 10.27 15.16
C GLU A 129 4.73 9.05 14.99
N PHE A 130 4.23 8.83 13.76
CA PHE A 130 3.43 7.64 13.47
C PHE A 130 4.25 6.35 13.58
N ILE A 131 5.47 6.32 13.05
CA ILE A 131 6.38 5.18 13.18
C ILE A 131 6.72 4.89 14.65
N GLU A 132 7.02 5.93 15.44
CA GLU A 132 7.32 5.80 16.87
C GLU A 132 6.12 5.23 17.65
N MET A 133 4.94 5.75 17.37
CA MET A 133 3.69 5.29 17.96
C MET A 133 3.42 3.83 17.61
N ALA A 134 3.61 3.44 16.34
CA ALA A 134 3.45 2.08 15.87
C ALA A 134 4.40 1.10 16.57
N LYS A 135 5.67 1.49 16.75
CA LYS A 135 6.66 0.69 17.48
C LYS A 135 6.28 0.46 18.95
N LYS A 136 5.83 1.52 19.64
CA LYS A 136 5.44 1.45 21.06
C LYS A 136 4.23 0.55 21.31
N ASN A 137 3.32 0.45 20.36
CA ASN A 137 2.04 -0.24 20.53
C ASN A 137 1.99 -1.61 19.83
N SER A 138 3.12 -2.23 19.60
CA SER A 138 3.21 -3.56 18.98
C SER A 138 2.56 -3.66 17.58
N LEU A 139 2.30 -2.54 16.94
CA LEU A 139 2.15 -2.46 15.50
C LEU A 139 3.52 -2.79 14.93
N CYS A 140 3.69 -3.98 14.40
CA CYS A 140 4.97 -4.40 13.85
C CYS A 140 5.23 -3.59 12.58
N SER A 141 5.99 -2.50 12.69
CA SER A 141 6.53 -1.86 11.50
C SER A 141 7.67 -2.73 10.99
N ARG A 142 7.44 -3.49 9.94
CA ARG A 142 8.53 -4.11 9.18
C ARG A 142 8.97 -3.11 8.14
N VAL A 143 10.11 -2.50 8.36
CA VAL A 143 10.85 -1.83 7.28
C VAL A 143 11.34 -2.94 6.37
N SER A 144 10.65 -3.16 5.27
CA SER A 144 11.14 -4.02 4.20
C SER A 144 11.76 -3.11 3.16
N ILE A 145 13.07 -2.98 3.18
CA ILE A 145 13.82 -2.43 2.05
C ILE A 145 13.71 -3.46 0.93
N ILE A 146 12.69 -3.32 0.12
CA ILE A 146 12.58 -4.10 -1.11
C ILE A 146 13.31 -3.28 -2.17
N GLN A 147 14.61 -3.46 -2.29
CA GLN A 147 15.31 -3.11 -3.50
C GLN A 147 14.88 -4.12 -4.56
N GLY A 148 13.89 -3.76 -5.35
CA GLY A 148 13.33 -4.59 -6.40
C GLY A 148 12.90 -3.76 -7.60
N TYR A 149 12.85 -4.39 -8.75
CA TYR A 149 12.20 -3.82 -9.94
C TYR A 149 10.74 -4.25 -9.92
N LEU A 150 9.82 -3.29 -9.99
CA LEU A 150 8.42 -3.57 -10.25
C LEU A 150 8.20 -3.52 -11.77
N LEU A 151 7.79 -4.65 -12.34
CA LEU A 151 7.30 -4.72 -13.72
C LEU A 151 5.79 -4.51 -13.69
N ILE A 152 5.30 -3.54 -14.42
CA ILE A 152 3.86 -3.25 -14.57
C ILE A 152 3.50 -3.33 -16.04
#